data_78963dad532441af7810b24f8be8a709
#
_entry.id   78963dad532441af7810b24f8be8a709
#
_cell.length_a   1.000
_cell.length_b   1.000
_cell.length_c   1.000
_cell.angle_alpha   90.00
_cell.angle_beta   90.00
_cell.angle_gamma   90.00
#
_symmetry.space_group_name_H-M   'P 1'
#
loop_
_entity.id
_entity.type
_entity.pdbx_description
1 polymer ?
#
loop_
_entity_poly.entity_id
_entity_poly.type
_entity_poly.pdbx_seq_one_letter_code
_entity_poly.pdbx_strand_id
1 'polypeptide(L)'
;MHRDNTKIVKIGDRVIGGGNPILIQSMTNTKTEDVEATVRQILRLEQAGCEIIRCTVPTLEAAAAMKEIRKQIHIPLVADIHFDYKMAIAAMENGADKIRINPGNIGSRDKVAAVVAVAKERNIPIRVGVNSGSLEKELVEKYHGVTAQGIVESALDKVGIIEDLGYDNLVISIKSSDVMMCVAAHELLAQKTQYPLHVGITEAGTVTSGNIKSAIGLGLILHQGIGDTIRVSLTGDPVEEIKSARLILRTLGLRKGGIEVVSCPTCGRTRIDLIGLANQVEKMVEDISLDIKVAVMGCAVNGPGEAKEADIGIAGGLGEGLLIKKGEIVKKVPEDQLLATLREELLNWGQA
;
A
#
# COMPACT_ATOMS: atom_id res chain seq x y z
N MET A 1 -4.97 -19.37 5.26
CA MET A 1 -4.66 -18.54 4.05
C MET A 1 -3.16 -18.61 3.78
N HIS A 2 -2.66 -18.29 2.59
CA HIS A 2 -1.21 -18.30 2.31
C HIS A 2 -0.47 -17.39 3.29
N ARG A 3 -0.94 -16.15 3.47
CA ARG A 3 -0.35 -15.14 4.35
C ARG A 3 -0.14 -15.61 5.80
N ASP A 4 -1.03 -16.46 6.32
CA ASP A 4 -0.93 -16.94 7.70
C ASP A 4 0.25 -17.90 7.92
N ASN A 5 0.74 -18.50 6.83
CA ASN A 5 1.79 -19.52 6.82
C ASN A 5 3.11 -19.06 6.19
N THR A 6 3.22 -17.76 5.84
CA THR A 6 4.48 -17.24 5.30
C THR A 6 5.53 -17.10 6.39
N LYS A 7 6.81 -17.18 6.02
CA LYS A 7 7.94 -16.95 6.92
C LYS A 7 7.84 -15.55 7.52
N ILE A 8 8.23 -15.42 8.78
CA ILE A 8 8.30 -14.12 9.46
C ILE A 8 9.58 -13.41 9.05
N VAL A 9 9.47 -12.19 8.54
CA VAL A 9 10.59 -11.33 8.14
C VAL A 9 10.52 -10.01 8.91
N LYS A 10 11.64 -9.66 9.55
CA LYS A 10 11.79 -8.39 10.27
C LYS A 10 12.45 -7.35 9.36
N ILE A 11 11.86 -6.15 9.29
CA ILE A 11 12.35 -5.01 8.49
C ILE A 11 12.45 -3.81 9.44
N GLY A 12 13.65 -3.51 9.92
CA GLY A 12 13.81 -2.51 10.98
C GLY A 12 13.03 -2.90 12.24
N ASP A 13 12.10 -2.06 12.64
CA ASP A 13 11.18 -2.29 13.78
C ASP A 13 9.85 -2.97 13.37
N ARG A 14 9.63 -3.21 12.09
CA ARG A 14 8.40 -3.83 11.54
C ARG A 14 8.59 -5.32 11.29
N VAL A 15 7.47 -6.04 11.34
CA VAL A 15 7.42 -7.49 11.09
C VAL A 15 6.35 -7.76 10.04
N ILE A 16 6.65 -8.61 9.07
CA ILE A 16 5.74 -9.08 8.03
C ILE A 16 5.73 -10.60 7.95
N GLY A 17 4.72 -11.16 7.31
CA GLY A 17 4.55 -12.63 7.21
C GLY A 17 3.93 -13.24 8.46
N GLY A 18 3.61 -14.53 8.42
CA GLY A 18 3.06 -15.28 9.54
C GLY A 18 1.74 -14.74 10.09
N GLY A 19 0.87 -14.19 9.23
CA GLY A 19 -0.41 -13.60 9.63
C GLY A 19 -0.31 -12.19 10.24
N ASN A 20 0.87 -11.58 10.29
CA ASN A 20 1.02 -10.20 10.73
C ASN A 20 0.24 -9.23 9.83
N PRO A 21 -0.11 -8.02 10.32
CA PRO A 21 -0.81 -7.01 9.52
C PRO A 21 -0.10 -6.70 8.20
N ILE A 22 -0.87 -6.50 7.14
CA ILE A 22 -0.35 -6.09 5.83
C ILE A 22 0.17 -4.67 5.92
N LEU A 23 1.45 -4.44 5.61
CA LEU A 23 2.06 -3.13 5.68
C LEU A 23 2.00 -2.39 4.34
N ILE A 24 1.77 -1.08 4.42
CA ILE A 24 1.74 -0.18 3.27
C ILE A 24 3.15 0.36 3.03
N GLN A 25 3.68 0.07 1.85
CA GLN A 25 4.96 0.61 1.39
C GLN A 25 4.73 1.64 0.29
N SER A 26 5.45 2.77 0.34
CA SER A 26 5.57 3.70 -0.78
C SER A 26 7.02 3.88 -1.22
N MET A 27 7.24 4.82 -2.12
CA MET A 27 8.55 5.12 -2.69
C MET A 27 8.68 6.63 -2.89
N THR A 28 9.85 7.17 -2.55
CA THR A 28 10.16 8.56 -2.84
C THR A 28 10.34 8.79 -4.34
N ASN A 29 10.03 9.99 -4.79
CA ASN A 29 10.30 10.48 -6.14
C ASN A 29 11.34 11.62 -6.15
N THR A 30 11.92 11.92 -4.99
CA THR A 30 13.07 12.82 -4.83
C THR A 30 14.37 12.13 -5.22
N LYS A 31 15.40 12.91 -5.51
CA LYS A 31 16.76 12.38 -5.60
C LYS A 31 17.23 12.03 -4.20
N THR A 32 17.68 10.80 -3.99
CA THR A 32 18.08 10.31 -2.66
C THR A 32 19.27 11.08 -2.08
N GLU A 33 20.13 11.61 -2.93
CA GLU A 33 21.25 12.48 -2.56
C GLU A 33 20.81 13.80 -1.93
N ASP A 34 19.61 14.28 -2.27
CA ASP A 34 18.98 15.43 -1.63
C ASP A 34 18.28 14.96 -0.34
N VAL A 35 19.07 14.87 0.74
CA VAL A 35 18.63 14.38 2.04
C VAL A 35 17.45 15.19 2.56
N GLU A 36 17.50 16.53 2.47
CA GLU A 36 16.46 17.40 3.02
C GLU A 36 15.11 17.20 2.30
N ALA A 37 15.12 17.23 0.98
CA ALA A 37 13.89 16.99 0.19
C ALA A 37 13.34 15.59 0.41
N THR A 38 14.22 14.59 0.49
CA THR A 38 13.83 13.19 0.69
C THR A 38 13.23 12.97 2.08
N VAL A 39 13.85 13.48 3.14
CA VAL A 39 13.32 13.40 4.52
C VAL A 39 11.97 14.11 4.61
N ARG A 40 11.84 15.31 4.06
CA ARG A 40 10.57 16.06 4.05
C ARG A 40 9.46 15.27 3.37
N GLN A 41 9.76 14.63 2.24
CA GLN A 41 8.78 13.78 1.56
C GLN A 41 8.41 12.55 2.40
N ILE A 42 9.39 11.87 2.99
CA ILE A 42 9.16 10.68 3.82
C ILE A 42 8.28 11.02 5.03
N LEU A 43 8.58 12.09 5.76
CA LEU A 43 7.79 12.50 6.91
C LEU A 43 6.33 12.82 6.53
N ARG A 44 6.10 13.42 5.35
CA ARG A 44 4.76 13.63 4.82
C ARG A 44 4.04 12.31 4.50
N LEU A 45 4.77 11.33 3.98
CA LEU A 45 4.24 10.00 3.71
C LEU A 45 3.96 9.22 5.02
N GLU A 46 4.80 9.35 6.03
CA GLU A 46 4.56 8.79 7.36
C GLU A 46 3.26 9.33 7.96
N GLN A 47 3.04 10.64 7.91
CA GLN A 47 1.81 11.29 8.37
C GLN A 47 0.57 10.75 7.63
N ALA A 48 0.70 10.44 6.33
CA ALA A 48 -0.38 9.85 5.56
C ALA A 48 -0.63 8.36 5.91
N GLY A 49 0.28 7.71 6.65
CA GLY A 49 0.19 6.32 7.07
C GLY A 49 1.05 5.34 6.30
N CYS A 50 2.13 5.81 5.67
CA CYS A 50 3.19 4.94 5.12
C CYS A 50 3.91 4.21 6.26
N GLU A 51 4.16 2.93 6.08
CA GLU A 51 4.75 2.08 7.12
C GLU A 51 6.14 1.55 6.75
N ILE A 52 6.49 1.59 5.48
CA ILE A 52 7.80 1.24 4.93
C ILE A 52 8.07 2.17 3.75
N ILE A 53 9.24 2.80 3.71
CA ILE A 53 9.60 3.67 2.60
C ILE A 53 10.75 3.10 1.77
N ARG A 54 10.71 3.29 0.45
CA ARG A 54 11.74 2.87 -0.48
C ARG A 54 12.34 4.07 -1.20
N CYS A 55 13.68 4.14 -1.23
CA CYS A 55 14.43 5.12 -1.99
C CYS A 55 15.26 4.42 -3.08
N THR A 56 15.43 5.05 -4.25
CA THR A 56 16.37 4.57 -5.27
C THR A 56 17.81 4.88 -4.85
N VAL A 57 18.73 3.95 -5.12
CA VAL A 57 20.14 4.12 -4.81
C VAL A 57 20.98 3.88 -6.07
N PRO A 58 21.04 4.88 -6.97
CA PRO A 58 21.75 4.76 -8.23
C PRO A 58 23.26 5.02 -8.12
N THR A 59 23.70 5.72 -7.06
CA THR A 59 25.07 6.17 -6.88
C THR A 59 25.58 5.93 -5.46
N LEU A 60 26.90 6.04 -5.24
CA LEU A 60 27.49 5.95 -3.90
C LEU A 60 27.07 7.14 -3.01
N GLU A 61 26.85 8.31 -3.60
CA GLU A 61 26.32 9.48 -2.90
C GLU A 61 24.91 9.20 -2.35
N ALA A 62 24.05 8.59 -3.18
CA ALA A 62 22.73 8.17 -2.73
C ALA A 62 22.81 7.13 -1.61
N ALA A 63 23.73 6.16 -1.70
CA ALA A 63 23.96 5.18 -0.64
C ALA A 63 24.44 5.84 0.65
N ALA A 64 25.36 6.79 0.57
CA ALA A 64 25.85 7.54 1.73
C ALA A 64 24.76 8.41 2.37
N ALA A 65 23.90 9.03 1.55
CA ALA A 65 22.79 9.86 2.00
C ALA A 65 21.79 9.06 2.86
N MET A 66 21.62 7.76 2.64
CA MET A 66 20.72 6.91 3.42
C MET A 66 20.99 6.97 4.93
N LYS A 67 22.25 7.13 5.34
CA LYS A 67 22.62 7.24 6.75
C LYS A 67 21.99 8.46 7.42
N GLU A 68 22.00 9.59 6.73
CA GLU A 68 21.44 10.83 7.26
C GLU A 68 19.90 10.84 7.15
N ILE A 69 19.35 10.24 6.11
CA ILE A 69 17.91 10.03 5.96
C ILE A 69 17.39 9.15 7.10
N ARG A 70 18.04 7.99 7.36
CA ARG A 70 17.59 7.01 8.36
C ARG A 70 17.52 7.58 9.78
N LYS A 71 18.39 8.56 10.12
CA LYS A 71 18.39 9.22 11.43
C LYS A 71 17.18 10.13 11.66
N GLN A 72 16.50 10.57 10.60
CA GLN A 72 15.47 11.61 10.66
C GLN A 72 14.06 11.07 10.36
N ILE A 73 13.94 9.78 10.04
CA ILE A 73 12.68 9.12 9.73
C ILE A 73 12.34 8.04 10.77
N HIS A 74 11.07 7.66 10.88
CA HIS A 74 10.59 6.76 11.94
C HIS A 74 10.14 5.39 11.40
N ILE A 75 10.09 5.21 10.07
CA ILE A 75 9.71 3.97 9.41
C ILE A 75 10.92 3.30 8.74
N PRO A 76 10.89 1.98 8.52
CA PRO A 76 11.99 1.27 7.85
C PRO A 76 12.30 1.82 6.46
N LEU A 77 13.59 1.92 6.17
CA LEU A 77 14.14 2.42 4.91
C LEU A 77 14.61 1.27 4.01
N VAL A 78 14.07 1.21 2.81
CA VAL A 78 14.42 0.19 1.79
C VAL A 78 15.25 0.81 0.69
N ALA A 79 16.41 0.22 0.38
CA ALA A 79 17.21 0.59 -0.76
C ALA A 79 16.78 -0.16 -2.02
N ASP A 80 16.47 0.56 -3.08
CA ASP A 80 16.14 0.00 -4.40
C ASP A 80 17.36 0.01 -5.30
N ILE A 81 17.94 -1.16 -5.53
CA ILE A 81 19.17 -1.34 -6.30
C ILE A 81 18.82 -1.93 -7.66
N HIS A 82 19.27 -1.27 -8.73
CA HIS A 82 18.94 -1.70 -10.08
C HIS A 82 20.01 -2.61 -10.70
N PHE A 83 21.29 -2.21 -10.64
CA PHE A 83 22.34 -2.89 -11.41
C PHE A 83 23.65 -3.14 -10.64
N ASP A 84 24.10 -2.20 -9.82
CA ASP A 84 25.43 -2.30 -9.20
C ASP A 84 25.36 -2.85 -7.78
N TYR A 85 26.01 -4.03 -7.58
CA TYR A 85 26.12 -4.69 -6.30
C TYR A 85 26.80 -3.84 -5.22
N LYS A 86 27.72 -2.94 -5.62
CA LYS A 86 28.39 -2.03 -4.68
C LYS A 86 27.43 -1.06 -4.01
N MET A 87 26.37 -0.64 -4.75
CA MET A 87 25.32 0.22 -4.20
C MET A 87 24.51 -0.53 -3.15
N ALA A 88 24.26 -1.85 -3.37
CA ALA A 88 23.56 -2.69 -2.40
C ALA A 88 24.34 -2.80 -1.09
N ILE A 89 25.64 -3.06 -1.18
CA ILE A 89 26.55 -3.17 -0.03
C ILE A 89 26.59 -1.83 0.71
N ALA A 90 26.92 -0.73 0.00
CA ALA A 90 27.00 0.58 0.58
C ALA A 90 25.67 1.05 1.23
N ALA A 91 24.51 0.72 0.64
CA ALA A 91 23.22 1.04 1.24
C ALA A 91 22.98 0.30 2.56
N MET A 92 23.33 -0.99 2.63
CA MET A 92 23.22 -1.77 3.86
C MET A 92 24.16 -1.26 4.95
N GLU A 93 25.37 -0.85 4.60
CA GLU A 93 26.34 -0.24 5.51
C GLU A 93 25.90 1.13 6.02
N ASN A 94 25.09 1.85 5.25
CA ASN A 94 24.54 3.16 5.59
C ASN A 94 23.08 3.10 6.12
N GLY A 95 22.64 1.96 6.63
CA GLY A 95 21.42 1.88 7.44
C GLY A 95 20.14 1.52 6.68
N ALA A 96 20.24 0.90 5.51
CA ALA A 96 19.08 0.29 4.88
C ALA A 96 18.56 -0.88 5.73
N ASP A 97 17.27 -0.87 6.06
CA ASP A 97 16.61 -1.94 6.82
C ASP A 97 16.21 -3.14 5.92
N LYS A 98 16.19 -2.95 4.63
CA LYS A 98 15.94 -3.95 3.58
C LYS A 98 16.53 -3.47 2.26
N ILE A 99 16.96 -4.38 1.42
CA ILE A 99 17.30 -4.07 0.04
C ILE A 99 16.31 -4.72 -0.93
N ARG A 100 16.11 -4.08 -2.09
CA ARG A 100 15.41 -4.68 -3.23
C ARG A 100 16.38 -4.83 -4.38
N ILE A 101 16.54 -6.03 -4.87
CA ILE A 101 17.35 -6.36 -6.03
C ILE A 101 16.58 -7.24 -7.02
N ASN A 102 17.06 -7.27 -8.25
CA ASN A 102 16.84 -8.37 -9.17
C ASN A 102 18.21 -9.06 -9.37
N PRO A 103 18.44 -10.26 -8.84
CA PRO A 103 19.73 -10.95 -8.97
C PRO A 103 20.23 -11.06 -10.40
N GLY A 104 19.32 -11.21 -11.39
CA GLY A 104 19.67 -11.22 -12.81
C GLY A 104 20.25 -9.91 -13.33
N ASN A 105 19.93 -8.77 -12.71
CA ASN A 105 20.45 -7.45 -13.10
C ASN A 105 21.76 -7.09 -12.36
N ILE A 106 22.03 -7.72 -11.20
CA ILE A 106 23.23 -7.47 -10.39
C ILE A 106 24.49 -7.99 -11.09
N GLY A 107 24.35 -9.04 -11.92
CA GLY A 107 25.40 -9.58 -12.75
C GLY A 107 25.86 -10.97 -12.29
N SER A 108 27.18 -11.22 -12.21
CA SER A 108 27.71 -12.54 -11.92
C SER A 108 27.33 -13.07 -10.53
N ARG A 109 27.36 -14.39 -10.36
CA ARG A 109 27.08 -15.08 -9.09
C ARG A 109 27.98 -14.54 -7.95
N ASP A 110 29.23 -14.21 -8.23
CA ASP A 110 30.15 -13.64 -7.22
C ASP A 110 29.68 -12.28 -6.70
N LYS A 111 29.11 -11.43 -7.57
CA LYS A 111 28.55 -10.13 -7.17
C LYS A 111 27.32 -10.32 -6.29
N VAL A 112 26.44 -11.25 -6.66
CA VAL A 112 25.27 -11.59 -5.82
C VAL A 112 25.75 -12.18 -4.49
N ALA A 113 26.75 -13.04 -4.48
CA ALA A 113 27.34 -13.60 -3.26
C ALA A 113 27.89 -12.51 -2.33
N ALA A 114 28.56 -11.48 -2.87
CA ALA A 114 29.06 -10.37 -2.07
C ALA A 114 27.90 -9.59 -1.40
N VAL A 115 26.80 -9.35 -2.11
CA VAL A 115 25.59 -8.72 -1.53
C VAL A 115 24.99 -9.59 -0.42
N VAL A 116 24.84 -10.90 -0.69
CA VAL A 116 24.26 -11.85 0.27
C VAL A 116 25.13 -11.97 1.53
N ALA A 117 26.46 -11.95 1.39
CA ALA A 117 27.38 -12.00 2.53
C ALA A 117 27.12 -10.84 3.51
N VAL A 118 27.02 -9.61 3.01
CA VAL A 118 26.73 -8.42 3.85
C VAL A 118 25.32 -8.48 4.42
N ALA A 119 24.33 -8.91 3.62
CA ALA A 119 22.96 -9.05 4.08
C ALA A 119 22.85 -10.07 5.22
N LYS A 120 23.58 -11.18 5.12
CA LYS A 120 23.65 -12.25 6.14
C LYS A 120 24.34 -11.78 7.42
N GLU A 121 25.47 -11.09 7.32
CA GLU A 121 26.20 -10.52 8.46
C GLU A 121 25.31 -9.55 9.26
N ARG A 122 24.54 -8.73 8.55
CA ARG A 122 23.70 -7.68 9.15
C ARG A 122 22.26 -8.10 9.38
N ASN A 123 21.88 -9.32 9.00
CA ASN A 123 20.52 -9.86 9.03
C ASN A 123 19.50 -8.95 8.31
N ILE A 124 19.89 -8.39 7.17
CA ILE A 124 19.05 -7.48 6.37
C ILE A 124 18.27 -8.27 5.32
N PRO A 125 16.94 -8.26 5.34
CA PRO A 125 16.14 -9.00 4.36
C PRO A 125 16.35 -8.49 2.94
N ILE A 126 16.36 -9.43 2.00
CA ILE A 126 16.46 -9.13 0.56
C ILE A 126 15.09 -9.34 -0.08
N ARG A 127 14.59 -8.33 -0.79
CA ARG A 127 13.44 -8.49 -1.66
C ARG A 127 13.90 -8.79 -3.09
N VAL A 128 13.58 -9.98 -3.54
CA VAL A 128 13.71 -10.37 -4.96
C VAL A 128 12.54 -9.80 -5.74
N GLY A 129 12.82 -8.93 -6.70
CA GLY A 129 11.79 -8.26 -7.50
C GLY A 129 11.87 -8.58 -8.98
N VAL A 130 10.80 -9.15 -9.53
CA VAL A 130 10.63 -9.45 -10.96
C VAL A 130 9.45 -8.66 -11.52
N ASN A 131 9.63 -8.07 -12.69
CA ASN A 131 8.57 -7.39 -13.41
C ASN A 131 8.35 -8.07 -14.78
N SER A 132 7.11 -8.13 -15.23
CA SER A 132 6.77 -8.69 -16.56
C SER A 132 7.53 -8.04 -17.71
N GLY A 133 7.79 -6.73 -17.63
CA GLY A 133 8.52 -5.98 -18.66
C GLY A 133 10.03 -6.28 -18.74
N SER A 134 10.59 -7.02 -17.78
CA SER A 134 12.01 -7.40 -17.75
C SER A 134 12.22 -8.91 -17.63
N LEU A 135 11.26 -9.70 -18.16
CA LEU A 135 11.36 -11.15 -18.19
C LEU A 135 12.48 -11.59 -19.15
N GLU A 136 13.21 -12.64 -18.80
CA GLU A 136 14.29 -13.22 -19.58
C GLU A 136 13.79 -13.73 -20.92
N LYS A 137 14.60 -13.53 -22.00
CA LYS A 137 14.24 -13.93 -23.35
C LYS A 137 13.96 -15.42 -23.46
N GLU A 138 14.74 -16.24 -22.78
CA GLU A 138 14.62 -17.70 -22.73
C GLU A 138 13.26 -18.13 -22.15
N LEU A 139 12.76 -17.41 -21.14
CA LEU A 139 11.42 -17.67 -20.58
C LEU A 139 10.31 -17.18 -21.50
N VAL A 140 10.50 -16.03 -22.17
CA VAL A 140 9.54 -15.53 -23.18
C VAL A 140 9.43 -16.52 -24.36
N GLU A 141 10.54 -17.10 -24.81
CA GLU A 141 10.55 -18.12 -25.85
C GLU A 141 9.90 -19.43 -25.37
N LYS A 142 10.26 -19.90 -24.17
CA LYS A 142 9.71 -21.12 -23.57
C LYS A 142 8.19 -21.08 -23.43
N TYR A 143 7.64 -19.94 -23.01
CA TYR A 143 6.21 -19.78 -22.75
C TYR A 143 5.44 -19.08 -23.88
N HIS A 144 6.09 -18.87 -25.04
CA HIS A 144 5.51 -18.20 -26.21
C HIS A 144 4.94 -16.80 -25.90
N GLY A 145 5.60 -16.07 -25.00
CA GLY A 145 5.21 -14.72 -24.59
C GLY A 145 5.45 -14.46 -23.09
N VAL A 146 5.02 -13.28 -22.64
CA VAL A 146 5.03 -12.95 -21.22
C VAL A 146 3.79 -13.58 -20.57
N THR A 147 4.01 -14.52 -19.67
CA THR A 147 2.96 -15.30 -19.00
C THR A 147 3.15 -15.33 -17.49
N ALA A 148 2.07 -15.64 -16.75
CA ALA A 148 2.12 -15.82 -15.31
C ALA A 148 3.14 -16.91 -14.91
N GLN A 149 3.19 -18.02 -15.65
CA GLN A 149 4.14 -19.12 -15.42
C GLN A 149 5.58 -18.66 -15.59
N GLY A 150 5.89 -17.92 -16.66
CA GLY A 150 7.23 -17.39 -16.91
C GLY A 150 7.69 -16.41 -15.81
N ILE A 151 6.80 -15.53 -15.37
CA ILE A 151 7.09 -14.59 -14.27
C ILE A 151 7.39 -15.34 -12.97
N VAL A 152 6.62 -16.37 -12.65
CA VAL A 152 6.80 -17.18 -11.43
C VAL A 152 8.10 -17.97 -11.50
N GLU A 153 8.39 -18.63 -12.64
CA GLU A 153 9.66 -19.36 -12.83
C GLU A 153 10.85 -18.42 -12.67
N SER A 154 10.83 -17.26 -13.35
CA SER A 154 11.87 -16.23 -13.19
C SER A 154 12.08 -15.80 -11.73
N ALA A 155 11.00 -15.64 -10.96
CA ALA A 155 11.10 -15.25 -9.55
C ALA A 155 11.72 -16.36 -8.69
N LEU A 156 11.30 -17.60 -8.88
CA LEU A 156 11.82 -18.76 -8.12
C LEU A 156 13.27 -19.06 -8.46
N ASP A 157 13.68 -18.99 -9.72
CA ASP A 157 15.08 -19.16 -10.12
C ASP A 157 15.99 -18.12 -9.44
N LYS A 158 15.56 -16.88 -9.36
CA LYS A 158 16.30 -15.81 -8.68
C LYS A 158 16.34 -15.98 -7.17
N VAL A 159 15.27 -16.49 -6.58
CA VAL A 159 15.24 -16.88 -5.16
C VAL A 159 16.22 -18.01 -4.91
N GLY A 160 16.22 -19.06 -5.75
CA GLY A 160 17.13 -20.18 -5.68
C GLY A 160 18.60 -19.77 -5.69
N ILE A 161 18.98 -18.75 -6.48
CA ILE A 161 20.36 -18.22 -6.47
C ILE A 161 20.78 -17.74 -5.07
N ILE A 162 19.87 -17.12 -4.32
CA ILE A 162 20.16 -16.60 -2.98
C ILE A 162 20.09 -17.73 -1.95
N GLU A 163 19.15 -18.67 -2.08
CA GLU A 163 19.06 -19.85 -1.22
C GLU A 163 20.30 -20.73 -1.32
N ASP A 164 20.84 -20.94 -2.52
CA ASP A 164 22.10 -21.65 -2.76
C ASP A 164 23.31 -21.02 -2.05
N LEU A 165 23.23 -19.71 -1.75
CA LEU A 165 24.24 -19.00 -0.96
C LEU A 165 23.97 -19.10 0.56
N GLY A 166 22.96 -19.88 0.96
CA GLY A 166 22.61 -20.14 2.35
C GLY A 166 21.92 -18.97 3.03
N TYR A 167 21.09 -18.20 2.30
CA TYR A 167 20.32 -17.10 2.85
C TYR A 167 18.84 -17.19 2.47
N ASP A 168 17.97 -17.14 3.46
CA ASP A 168 16.52 -17.32 3.32
C ASP A 168 15.69 -16.22 4.00
N ASN A 169 16.32 -15.13 4.43
CA ASN A 169 15.61 -13.94 4.91
C ASN A 169 15.13 -13.10 3.71
N LEU A 170 14.10 -13.61 3.03
CA LEU A 170 13.67 -13.15 1.71
C LEU A 170 12.22 -12.68 1.70
N VAL A 171 11.96 -11.75 0.80
CA VAL A 171 10.63 -11.29 0.38
C VAL A 171 10.57 -11.40 -1.14
N ILE A 172 9.46 -11.82 -1.72
CA ILE A 172 9.32 -11.90 -3.17
C ILE A 172 8.33 -10.83 -3.65
N SER A 173 8.65 -10.18 -4.76
CA SER A 173 7.69 -9.33 -5.46
C SER A 173 7.69 -9.65 -6.95
N ILE A 174 6.52 -9.96 -7.47
CA ILE A 174 6.24 -10.08 -8.89
C ILE A 174 5.25 -9.00 -9.28
N LYS A 175 5.46 -8.35 -10.42
CA LYS A 175 4.60 -7.25 -10.86
C LYS A 175 4.33 -7.32 -12.35
N SER A 176 3.10 -7.01 -12.73
CA SER A 176 2.67 -6.83 -14.10
C SER A 176 1.79 -5.58 -14.22
N SER A 177 1.76 -4.96 -15.38
CA SER A 177 0.79 -3.94 -15.76
C SER A 177 -0.55 -4.55 -16.18
N ASP A 178 -0.55 -5.82 -16.60
CA ASP A 178 -1.76 -6.61 -16.81
C ASP A 178 -2.23 -7.13 -15.46
N VAL A 179 -3.43 -6.68 -15.06
CA VAL A 179 -4.01 -6.97 -13.74
C VAL A 179 -4.28 -8.46 -13.58
N MET A 180 -4.89 -9.11 -14.58
CA MET A 180 -5.27 -10.52 -14.46
C MET A 180 -4.06 -11.45 -14.53
N MET A 181 -3.05 -11.11 -15.33
CA MET A 181 -1.77 -11.81 -15.31
C MET A 181 -1.08 -11.68 -13.94
N CYS A 182 -1.12 -10.49 -13.34
CA CYS A 182 -0.56 -10.27 -12.01
C CYS A 182 -1.27 -11.12 -10.95
N VAL A 183 -2.60 -11.21 -10.99
CA VAL A 183 -3.39 -12.06 -10.11
C VAL A 183 -3.00 -13.54 -10.28
N ALA A 184 -3.06 -14.05 -11.51
CA ALA A 184 -2.72 -15.44 -11.81
C ALA A 184 -1.27 -15.80 -11.39
N ALA A 185 -0.32 -14.88 -11.59
CA ALA A 185 1.06 -15.09 -11.16
C ALA A 185 1.19 -15.18 -9.63
N HIS A 186 0.44 -14.36 -8.88
CA HIS A 186 0.46 -14.45 -7.41
C HIS A 186 -0.20 -15.73 -6.90
N GLU A 187 -1.29 -16.18 -7.52
CA GLU A 187 -1.93 -17.45 -7.20
C GLU A 187 -0.98 -18.64 -7.39
N LEU A 188 -0.26 -18.67 -8.51
CA LEU A 188 0.74 -19.69 -8.80
C LEU A 188 1.93 -19.61 -7.84
N LEU A 189 2.43 -18.41 -7.56
CA LEU A 189 3.57 -18.22 -6.68
C LEU A 189 3.25 -18.63 -5.24
N ALA A 190 2.07 -18.27 -4.73
CA ALA A 190 1.62 -18.61 -3.39
C ALA A 190 1.55 -20.15 -3.14
N GLN A 191 1.35 -20.96 -4.19
CA GLN A 191 1.36 -22.41 -4.09
C GLN A 191 2.78 -23.00 -4.01
N LYS A 192 3.81 -22.21 -4.38
CA LYS A 192 5.18 -22.70 -4.56
C LYS A 192 6.16 -22.15 -3.52
N THR A 193 5.77 -21.19 -2.71
CA THR A 193 6.66 -20.57 -1.73
C THR A 193 5.94 -20.21 -0.43
N GLN A 194 6.72 -20.15 0.66
CA GLN A 194 6.28 -19.62 1.94
C GLN A 194 6.96 -18.27 2.28
N TYR A 195 7.65 -17.67 1.34
CA TYR A 195 8.19 -16.31 1.54
C TYR A 195 7.09 -15.26 1.54
N PRO A 196 7.19 -14.21 2.37
CA PRO A 196 6.28 -13.07 2.31
C PRO A 196 6.25 -12.44 0.93
N LEU A 197 5.06 -12.04 0.48
CA LEU A 197 4.87 -11.46 -0.84
C LEU A 197 4.58 -9.97 -0.74
N HIS A 198 5.30 -9.19 -1.55
CA HIS A 198 5.03 -7.78 -1.77
C HIS A 198 4.22 -7.59 -3.04
N VAL A 199 2.98 -7.13 -2.89
CA VAL A 199 1.99 -7.06 -3.96
C VAL A 199 1.78 -5.64 -4.46
N GLY A 200 1.54 -5.49 -5.75
CA GLY A 200 1.18 -4.22 -6.37
C GLY A 200 1.10 -4.34 -7.88
N ILE A 201 0.26 -3.52 -8.49
CA ILE A 201 0.19 -3.39 -9.95
C ILE A 201 1.23 -2.34 -10.38
N THR A 202 2.07 -2.65 -11.36
CA THR A 202 3.04 -1.69 -11.91
C THR A 202 2.43 -0.94 -13.08
N GLU A 203 2.91 0.30 -13.33
CA GLU A 203 2.46 1.09 -14.48
C GLU A 203 0.92 1.23 -14.53
N ALA A 204 0.30 1.39 -13.35
CA ALA A 204 -1.14 1.40 -13.25
C ALA A 204 -1.78 2.62 -13.94
N GLY A 205 -1.06 3.75 -14.03
CA GLY A 205 -1.50 4.96 -14.70
C GLY A 205 -1.73 6.14 -13.74
N THR A 206 -2.53 7.10 -14.19
CA THR A 206 -2.90 8.29 -13.42
C THR A 206 -3.72 7.92 -12.19
N VAL A 207 -3.95 8.89 -11.30
CA VAL A 207 -4.71 8.67 -10.03
C VAL A 207 -6.03 7.95 -10.30
N THR A 208 -6.82 8.39 -11.27
CA THR A 208 -8.14 7.79 -11.57
C THR A 208 -8.02 6.34 -12.10
N SER A 209 -7.31 6.15 -13.21
CA SER A 209 -7.22 4.82 -13.83
C SER A 209 -6.36 3.85 -13.02
N GLY A 210 -5.29 4.36 -12.41
CA GLY A 210 -4.38 3.59 -11.59
C GLY A 210 -5.03 3.08 -10.30
N ASN A 211 -5.90 3.88 -9.68
CA ASN A 211 -6.67 3.45 -8.51
C ASN A 211 -7.62 2.30 -8.84
N ILE A 212 -8.33 2.37 -9.97
CA ILE A 212 -9.22 1.30 -10.40
C ILE A 212 -8.43 0.00 -10.62
N LYS A 213 -7.34 0.05 -11.40
CA LYS A 213 -6.50 -1.12 -11.66
C LYS A 213 -5.90 -1.70 -10.36
N SER A 214 -5.40 -0.84 -9.48
CA SER A 214 -4.81 -1.25 -8.21
C SER A 214 -5.86 -1.85 -7.27
N ALA A 215 -7.04 -1.25 -7.19
CA ALA A 215 -8.14 -1.76 -6.35
C ALA A 215 -8.60 -3.15 -6.83
N ILE A 216 -8.74 -3.36 -8.15
CA ILE A 216 -9.09 -4.66 -8.71
C ILE A 216 -7.98 -5.68 -8.42
N GLY A 217 -6.75 -5.39 -8.82
CA GLY A 217 -5.64 -6.34 -8.69
C GLY A 217 -5.30 -6.67 -7.25
N LEU A 218 -5.13 -5.67 -6.39
CA LEU A 218 -4.91 -5.87 -4.96
C LEU A 218 -6.11 -6.53 -4.30
N GLY A 219 -7.33 -6.13 -4.65
CA GLY A 219 -8.55 -6.71 -4.11
C GLY A 219 -8.64 -8.21 -4.36
N LEU A 220 -8.42 -8.65 -5.60
CA LEU A 220 -8.44 -10.07 -5.96
C LEU A 220 -7.34 -10.88 -5.26
N ILE A 221 -6.11 -10.37 -5.20
CA ILE A 221 -4.99 -11.07 -4.58
C ILE A 221 -5.16 -11.14 -3.06
N LEU A 222 -5.48 -10.01 -2.41
CA LEU A 222 -5.64 -9.94 -0.96
C LEU A 222 -6.84 -10.73 -0.46
N HIS A 223 -7.94 -10.77 -1.21
CA HIS A 223 -9.13 -11.57 -0.89
C HIS A 223 -8.83 -13.07 -0.79
N GLN A 224 -7.88 -13.56 -1.58
CA GLN A 224 -7.40 -14.95 -1.51
C GLN A 224 -6.45 -15.22 -0.34
N GLY A 225 -6.17 -14.23 0.49
CA GLY A 225 -5.24 -14.34 1.61
C GLY A 225 -3.77 -14.35 1.17
N ILE A 226 -3.44 -13.70 0.05
CA ILE A 226 -2.09 -13.56 -0.50
C ILE A 226 -1.62 -12.12 -0.31
N GLY A 227 -0.37 -11.91 0.15
CA GLY A 227 0.27 -10.60 0.27
C GLY A 227 0.48 -10.14 1.71
N ASP A 228 1.71 -9.75 2.02
CA ASP A 228 2.19 -9.33 3.34
C ASP A 228 2.57 -7.85 3.38
N THR A 229 2.90 -7.28 2.23
CA THR A 229 3.07 -5.84 2.03
C THR A 229 2.47 -5.43 0.69
N ILE A 230 1.94 -4.22 0.61
CA ILE A 230 1.35 -3.69 -0.63
C ILE A 230 1.96 -2.36 -1.03
N ARG A 231 1.93 -2.07 -2.34
CA ARG A 231 2.16 -0.74 -2.88
C ARG A 231 1.18 -0.44 -4.01
N VAL A 232 0.43 0.63 -3.86
CA VAL A 232 -0.26 1.29 -4.97
C VAL A 232 0.77 2.14 -5.72
N SER A 233 0.78 2.10 -7.05
CA SER A 233 1.75 2.85 -7.88
C SER A 233 0.98 3.74 -8.85
N LEU A 234 1.06 5.06 -8.65
CA LEU A 234 0.32 6.05 -9.42
C LEU A 234 1.26 7.07 -10.07
N THR A 235 0.87 7.57 -11.22
CA THR A 235 1.45 8.79 -11.79
C THR A 235 0.79 9.98 -11.11
N GLY A 236 1.37 10.40 -9.95
CA GLY A 236 0.81 11.45 -9.11
C GLY A 236 1.61 11.66 -7.82
N ASP A 237 1.03 12.38 -6.86
CA ASP A 237 1.62 12.54 -5.54
C ASP A 237 1.63 11.20 -4.79
N PRO A 238 2.78 10.74 -4.24
CA PRO A 238 2.85 9.49 -3.49
C PRO A 238 1.92 9.41 -2.26
N VAL A 239 1.44 10.53 -1.74
CA VAL A 239 0.42 10.56 -0.68
C VAL A 239 -0.88 9.90 -1.14
N GLU A 240 -1.26 10.09 -2.41
CA GLU A 240 -2.46 9.46 -2.98
C GLU A 240 -2.32 7.92 -3.06
N GLU A 241 -1.08 7.41 -3.25
CA GLU A 241 -0.81 5.96 -3.18
C GLU A 241 -1.15 5.40 -1.78
N ILE A 242 -0.80 6.14 -0.72
CA ILE A 242 -1.05 5.73 0.67
C ILE A 242 -2.55 5.78 1.00
N LYS A 243 -3.23 6.86 0.62
CA LYS A 243 -4.68 7.00 0.83
C LYS A 243 -5.43 5.84 0.16
N SER A 244 -5.10 5.54 -1.09
CA SER A 244 -5.69 4.44 -1.85
C SER A 244 -5.40 3.08 -1.22
N ALA A 245 -4.16 2.84 -0.80
CA ALA A 245 -3.77 1.59 -0.13
C ALA A 245 -4.55 1.37 1.18
N ARG A 246 -4.68 2.42 2.00
CA ARG A 246 -5.48 2.38 3.23
C ARG A 246 -6.95 2.08 2.95
N LEU A 247 -7.52 2.74 1.94
CA LEU A 247 -8.91 2.53 1.55
C LEU A 247 -9.14 1.09 1.08
N ILE A 248 -8.27 0.55 0.21
CA ILE A 248 -8.34 -0.84 -0.26
C ILE A 248 -8.31 -1.82 0.93
N LEU A 249 -7.36 -1.66 1.86
CA LEU A 249 -7.25 -2.56 3.01
C LEU A 249 -8.48 -2.48 3.93
N ARG A 250 -9.04 -1.29 4.14
CA ARG A 250 -10.26 -1.10 4.94
C ARG A 250 -11.48 -1.73 4.26
N THR A 251 -11.68 -1.45 2.98
CA THR A 251 -12.79 -2.00 2.19
C THR A 251 -12.80 -3.52 2.18
N LEU A 252 -11.61 -4.15 2.25
CA LEU A 252 -11.47 -5.60 2.36
C LEU A 252 -11.57 -6.14 3.81
N GLY A 253 -11.78 -5.27 4.81
CA GLY A 253 -11.78 -5.68 6.22
C GLY A 253 -10.42 -6.13 6.76
N LEU A 254 -9.33 -5.86 6.04
CA LEU A 254 -7.95 -6.25 6.39
C LEU A 254 -7.24 -5.23 7.28
N ARG A 255 -7.83 -4.07 7.47
CA ARG A 255 -7.35 -3.02 8.37
C ARG A 255 -8.52 -2.35 9.06
N LYS A 256 -8.39 -2.17 10.36
CA LYS A 256 -9.32 -1.38 11.18
C LYS A 256 -8.80 0.05 11.34
N GLY A 257 -9.69 0.94 11.78
CA GLY A 257 -9.39 2.33 12.07
C GLY A 257 -9.61 3.29 10.91
N GLY A 258 -10.07 4.46 11.24
CA GLY A 258 -10.53 5.48 10.32
C GLY A 258 -12.02 5.37 9.99
N ILE A 259 -12.62 6.50 9.66
CA ILE A 259 -14.04 6.59 9.35
C ILE A 259 -14.33 6.09 7.93
N GLU A 260 -15.28 5.16 7.80
CA GLU A 260 -15.85 4.76 6.51
C GLU A 260 -17.01 5.70 6.18
N VAL A 261 -16.90 6.45 5.09
CA VAL A 261 -17.98 7.30 4.60
C VAL A 261 -18.78 6.55 3.56
N VAL A 262 -20.11 6.46 3.77
CA VAL A 262 -21.06 5.93 2.80
C VAL A 262 -22.01 7.04 2.38
N SER A 263 -22.24 7.19 1.10
CA SER A 263 -23.19 8.17 0.58
C SER A 263 -24.13 7.54 -0.44
N CYS A 264 -25.38 8.01 -0.46
CA CYS A 264 -26.32 7.54 -1.47
C CYS A 264 -25.97 8.16 -2.84
N PRO A 265 -26.29 7.46 -3.95
CA PRO A 265 -26.14 8.04 -5.27
C PRO A 265 -27.13 9.22 -5.43
N THR A 266 -26.73 10.24 -6.20
CA THR A 266 -27.63 11.32 -6.56
C THR A 266 -28.82 10.80 -7.36
N CYS A 267 -30.03 11.19 -6.97
CA CYS A 267 -31.26 10.83 -7.66
C CYS A 267 -32.26 11.99 -7.64
N GLY A 268 -33.43 11.83 -8.29
CA GLY A 268 -34.46 12.86 -8.33
C GLY A 268 -35.07 13.27 -6.98
N ARG A 269 -34.75 12.56 -5.90
CA ARG A 269 -35.17 12.89 -4.52
C ARG A 269 -34.15 13.72 -3.75
N THR A 270 -32.92 13.90 -4.27
CA THR A 270 -31.87 14.71 -3.64
C THR A 270 -32.33 16.16 -3.54
N ARG A 271 -32.21 16.76 -2.36
CA ARG A 271 -32.69 18.11 -2.02
C ARG A 271 -31.61 19.10 -1.62
N ILE A 272 -30.37 18.64 -1.52
CA ILE A 272 -29.18 19.37 -1.08
C ILE A 272 -28.06 19.21 -2.10
N ASP A 273 -26.99 19.98 -1.98
CA ASP A 273 -25.73 19.70 -2.67
C ASP A 273 -25.04 18.48 -2.03
N LEU A 274 -25.57 17.29 -2.34
CA LEU A 274 -25.03 16.02 -1.80
C LEU A 274 -23.59 15.76 -2.21
N ILE A 275 -23.22 16.11 -3.46
CA ILE A 275 -21.85 15.89 -3.95
C ILE A 275 -20.86 16.74 -3.17
N GLY A 276 -21.16 18.04 -3.03
CA GLY A 276 -20.31 18.93 -2.25
C GLY A 276 -20.22 18.53 -0.79
N LEU A 277 -21.36 18.16 -0.18
CA LEU A 277 -21.40 17.73 1.22
C LEU A 277 -20.61 16.43 1.47
N ALA A 278 -20.77 15.41 0.63
CA ALA A 278 -20.04 14.14 0.75
C ALA A 278 -18.53 14.35 0.64
N ASN A 279 -18.07 15.12 -0.35
CA ASN A 279 -16.65 15.46 -0.49
C ASN A 279 -16.10 16.22 0.73
N GLN A 280 -16.89 17.14 1.31
CA GLN A 280 -16.49 17.86 2.53
C GLN A 280 -16.42 16.93 3.73
N VAL A 281 -17.36 15.99 3.87
CA VAL A 281 -17.32 14.98 4.94
C VAL A 281 -16.12 14.06 4.78
N GLU A 282 -15.86 13.52 3.58
CA GLU A 282 -14.66 12.67 3.34
C GLU A 282 -13.37 13.40 3.74
N LYS A 283 -13.23 14.66 3.33
CA LYS A 283 -12.06 15.46 3.70
C LYS A 283 -11.98 15.73 5.21
N MET A 284 -13.12 16.03 5.84
CA MET A 284 -13.19 16.32 7.28
C MET A 284 -12.77 15.13 8.14
N VAL A 285 -13.08 13.91 7.71
CA VAL A 285 -12.81 12.70 8.49
C VAL A 285 -11.43 12.08 8.23
N GLU A 286 -10.66 12.59 7.29
CA GLU A 286 -9.31 12.06 6.96
C GLU A 286 -8.40 11.97 8.20
N ASP A 287 -8.48 12.97 9.10
CA ASP A 287 -7.64 13.09 10.29
C ASP A 287 -8.28 12.51 11.56
N ILE A 288 -9.49 11.92 11.46
CA ILE A 288 -10.20 11.37 12.61
C ILE A 288 -9.98 9.85 12.67
N SER A 289 -9.39 9.37 13.77
CA SER A 289 -8.99 7.97 13.97
C SER A 289 -10.09 7.05 14.54
N LEU A 290 -11.36 7.41 14.39
CA LEU A 290 -12.49 6.59 14.85
C LEU A 290 -12.70 5.41 13.88
N ASP A 291 -13.03 4.24 14.43
CA ASP A 291 -13.38 3.03 13.65
C ASP A 291 -14.90 2.91 13.58
N ILE A 292 -15.52 3.80 12.79
CA ILE A 292 -16.98 3.91 12.64
C ILE A 292 -17.38 4.18 11.20
N LYS A 293 -18.66 3.96 10.91
CA LYS A 293 -19.29 4.24 9.62
C LYS A 293 -20.12 5.52 9.70
N VAL A 294 -19.86 6.46 8.79
CA VAL A 294 -20.59 7.74 8.67
C VAL A 294 -21.42 7.74 7.38
N ALA A 295 -22.71 8.02 7.48
CA ALA A 295 -23.62 8.10 6.33
C ALA A 295 -23.89 9.56 5.91
N VAL A 296 -23.86 9.81 4.59
CA VAL A 296 -24.24 11.12 4.01
C VAL A 296 -25.35 10.89 2.99
N MET A 297 -26.57 11.30 3.32
CA MET A 297 -27.77 11.01 2.55
C MET A 297 -28.42 12.26 1.98
N GLY A 298 -28.80 12.22 0.70
CA GLY A 298 -29.34 13.37 -0.04
C GLY A 298 -30.81 13.70 0.22
N CYS A 299 -31.55 12.86 0.95
CA CYS A 299 -32.97 13.13 1.27
C CYS A 299 -33.38 12.51 2.60
N ALA A 300 -34.32 13.16 3.29
CA ALA A 300 -34.87 12.70 4.57
C ALA A 300 -35.83 11.50 4.46
N VAL A 301 -36.29 11.14 3.25
CA VAL A 301 -37.27 10.08 3.05
C VAL A 301 -36.66 8.69 3.23
N ASN A 302 -35.58 8.42 2.50
CA ASN A 302 -34.88 7.11 2.59
C ASN A 302 -33.63 7.20 3.47
N GLY A 303 -33.15 8.41 3.77
CA GLY A 303 -31.93 8.65 4.53
C GLY A 303 -31.82 7.86 5.84
N PRO A 304 -32.86 7.88 6.71
CA PRO A 304 -32.83 7.11 7.95
C PRO A 304 -32.74 5.60 7.74
N GLY A 305 -33.43 5.07 6.70
CA GLY A 305 -33.37 3.65 6.38
C GLY A 305 -32.02 3.20 5.80
N GLU A 306 -31.46 3.99 4.89
CA GLU A 306 -30.15 3.73 4.28
C GLU A 306 -28.98 4.00 5.25
N ALA A 307 -29.15 4.91 6.21
CA ALA A 307 -28.19 5.18 7.28
C ALA A 307 -28.28 4.22 8.47
N LYS A 308 -29.20 3.25 8.46
CA LYS A 308 -29.45 2.35 9.60
C LYS A 308 -28.23 1.54 10.02
N GLU A 309 -27.40 1.15 9.05
CA GLU A 309 -26.18 0.38 9.31
C GLU A 309 -24.95 1.26 9.58
N ALA A 310 -25.12 2.59 9.57
CA ALA A 310 -24.06 3.52 9.94
C ALA A 310 -24.15 3.86 11.44
N ASP A 311 -23.02 4.13 12.05
CA ASP A 311 -22.96 4.53 13.46
C ASP A 311 -23.56 5.93 13.66
N ILE A 312 -23.28 6.84 12.71
CA ILE A 312 -23.84 8.19 12.64
C ILE A 312 -24.01 8.61 11.18
N GLY A 313 -24.92 9.51 10.93
CA GLY A 313 -25.12 10.06 9.59
C GLY A 313 -25.89 11.36 9.57
N ILE A 314 -25.84 12.01 8.42
CA ILE A 314 -26.65 13.20 8.10
C ILE A 314 -27.49 12.93 6.86
N ALA A 315 -28.70 13.45 6.87
CA ALA A 315 -29.60 13.35 5.72
C ALA A 315 -30.17 14.75 5.39
N GLY A 316 -30.06 15.14 4.13
CA GLY A 316 -30.56 16.43 3.65
C GLY A 316 -32.09 16.49 3.55
N GLY A 317 -32.64 17.69 3.66
CA GLY A 317 -34.06 18.01 3.45
C GLY A 317 -34.21 19.40 2.84
N LEU A 318 -35.42 19.93 2.75
CA LEU A 318 -35.69 21.27 2.25
C LEU A 318 -35.39 22.33 3.34
N GLY A 319 -34.21 22.96 3.25
CA GLY A 319 -33.74 23.97 4.20
C GLY A 319 -33.35 23.45 5.60
N GLU A 320 -33.65 22.22 5.91
CA GLU A 320 -33.26 21.53 7.13
C GLU A 320 -32.82 20.10 6.81
N GLY A 321 -32.01 19.51 7.66
CA GLY A 321 -31.60 18.11 7.56
C GLY A 321 -31.72 17.38 8.89
N LEU A 322 -31.32 16.14 8.89
CA LEU A 322 -31.42 15.23 10.02
C LEU A 322 -30.04 14.75 10.44
N LEU A 323 -29.77 14.73 11.75
CA LEU A 323 -28.70 13.96 12.33
C LEU A 323 -29.28 12.61 12.77
N ILE A 324 -28.61 11.54 12.40
CA ILE A 324 -29.08 10.16 12.60
C ILE A 324 -27.97 9.39 13.34
N LYS A 325 -28.31 8.64 14.38
CA LYS A 325 -27.40 7.70 15.04
C LYS A 325 -28.05 6.32 15.07
N LYS A 326 -27.36 5.32 14.54
CA LYS A 326 -27.83 3.93 14.47
C LYS A 326 -29.25 3.79 13.92
N GLY A 327 -29.56 4.58 12.90
CA GLY A 327 -30.86 4.58 12.23
C GLY A 327 -31.97 5.41 12.90
N GLU A 328 -31.71 6.00 14.08
CA GLU A 328 -32.65 6.86 14.79
C GLU A 328 -32.36 8.33 14.54
N ILE A 329 -33.42 9.14 14.31
CA ILE A 329 -33.29 10.58 14.14
C ILE A 329 -33.05 11.20 15.52
N VAL A 330 -31.86 11.77 15.71
CA VAL A 330 -31.47 12.41 16.99
C VAL A 330 -31.84 13.89 17.03
N LYS A 331 -31.64 14.58 15.89
CA LYS A 331 -31.81 16.03 15.84
C LYS A 331 -32.17 16.49 14.41
N LYS A 332 -33.02 17.50 14.32
CA LYS A 332 -33.19 18.31 13.11
C LYS A 332 -32.20 19.49 13.14
N VAL A 333 -31.57 19.74 12.04
CA VAL A 333 -30.48 20.72 11.91
C VAL A 333 -30.69 21.55 10.66
N PRO A 334 -30.48 22.87 10.67
CA PRO A 334 -30.42 23.69 9.45
C PRO A 334 -29.41 23.09 8.45
N GLU A 335 -29.72 23.14 7.15
CA GLU A 335 -28.90 22.53 6.10
C GLU A 335 -27.44 23.01 6.14
N ASP A 336 -27.23 24.31 6.35
CA ASP A 336 -25.91 24.96 6.43
C ASP A 336 -25.10 24.55 7.67
N GLN A 337 -25.72 23.92 8.68
CA GLN A 337 -25.09 23.45 9.92
C GLN A 337 -24.83 21.94 9.93
N LEU A 338 -25.28 21.20 8.92
CA LEU A 338 -25.14 19.73 8.89
C LEU A 338 -23.70 19.26 9.06
N LEU A 339 -22.74 19.85 8.32
CA LEU A 339 -21.33 19.48 8.39
C LEU A 339 -20.73 19.80 9.76
N ALA A 340 -21.02 20.99 10.29
CA ALA A 340 -20.51 21.43 11.61
C ALA A 340 -21.05 20.54 12.74
N THR A 341 -22.35 20.21 12.69
CA THR A 341 -22.99 19.31 13.66
C THR A 341 -22.39 17.91 13.62
N LEU A 342 -22.21 17.36 12.42
CA LEU A 342 -21.56 16.05 12.27
C LEU A 342 -20.14 16.06 12.86
N ARG A 343 -19.36 17.10 12.57
CA ARG A 343 -18.00 17.26 13.10
C ARG A 343 -17.98 17.30 14.62
N GLU A 344 -18.86 18.06 15.24
CA GLU A 344 -18.97 18.15 16.69
C GLU A 344 -19.27 16.79 17.33
N GLU A 345 -20.22 16.05 16.76
CA GLU A 345 -20.57 14.71 17.22
C GLU A 345 -19.42 13.71 17.08
N LEU A 346 -18.64 13.80 16.01
CA LEU A 346 -17.46 12.95 15.81
C LEU A 346 -16.32 13.27 16.77
N LEU A 347 -16.09 14.55 17.06
CA LEU A 347 -15.07 14.98 18.03
C LEU A 347 -15.42 14.58 19.48
N ASN A 348 -16.71 14.50 19.79
CA ASN A 348 -17.21 14.10 21.10
C ASN A 348 -17.57 12.60 21.17
N TRP A 349 -17.19 11.80 20.16
CA TRP A 349 -17.56 10.40 20.06
C TRP A 349 -17.03 9.59 21.25
N GLY A 350 -17.92 8.90 21.95
CA GLY A 350 -17.58 8.08 23.11
C GLY A 350 -17.47 8.85 24.44
N GLN A 351 -17.79 10.14 24.48
CA GLN A 351 -17.86 10.93 25.72
C GLN A 351 -19.28 10.99 26.32
N ALA A 352 -20.26 10.37 25.68
CA ALA A 352 -21.66 10.33 26.11
C ALA A 352 -22.05 8.96 26.68
#